data_30d9827548c844b319d1268e082efe63
#
_entry.id   30d9827548c844b319d1268e082efe63
#
_cell.length_a   1.000
_cell.length_b   1.000
_cell.length_c   1.000
_cell.angle_alpha   90.00
_cell.angle_beta   90.00
_cell.angle_gamma   90.00
#
_symmetry.space_group_name_H-M   'P 1'
#
loop_
_entity.id
_entity.type
_entity.pdbx_description
1 polymer ?
#
loop_
_entity_poly.entity_id
_entity_poly.type
_entity_poly.pdbx_seq_one_letter_code
_entity_poly.pdbx_strand_id
1 'polypeptide(L)'
;DGYNYEALNGGVPVASASQGTGHSRDPYIMKAQDGAEYKYYMVATDANTTKNYNNTGLHTWGSNDLITWDELANPQFATDKGGGSKTITNMCWAPEAIWDPVAGKYMVYFATNEADSAANESAKIYYSYTADFRTFTEKKVLFDPGYGVIDADITPYGNGYVMLYKKEASSGTGAKKVWYTFKTGKSPSNSDGEYDAANAKIFESVSNTQAEGPQVFPISGTSSYGVLVDYFSDGGFGFSYTSDFESYSKISADNCSINHLNPSHGCIIPISDMEYYN
;
A
#
# COMPACT_ATOMS: atom_id res chain seq x y z
N ASP A 1 -12.75 -5.55 -14.91
CA ASP A 1 -12.03 -6.53 -15.76
C ASP A 1 -10.49 -6.38 -15.66
N GLY A 2 -9.99 -5.31 -15.07
CA GLY A 2 -8.55 -5.05 -14.92
C GLY A 2 -7.82 -4.61 -16.20
N TYR A 3 -8.53 -4.41 -17.29
CA TYR A 3 -7.94 -4.01 -18.57
C TYR A 3 -8.27 -2.58 -18.97
N ASN A 4 -9.49 -2.15 -18.66
CA ASN A 4 -10.01 -0.88 -19.12
C ASN A 4 -10.08 0.10 -17.94
N TYR A 5 -9.41 1.22 -18.07
CA TYR A 5 -9.36 2.28 -17.10
C TYR A 5 -9.76 3.60 -17.76
N GLU A 6 -10.52 4.38 -17.03
CA GLU A 6 -10.97 5.70 -17.44
C GLU A 6 -10.65 6.72 -16.36
N ALA A 7 -10.11 7.87 -16.74
CA ALA A 7 -9.87 8.95 -15.80
C ALA A 7 -11.19 9.62 -15.44
N LEU A 8 -11.61 9.48 -14.19
CA LEU A 8 -12.72 10.23 -13.64
C LEU A 8 -12.28 11.67 -13.32
N ASN A 9 -13.24 12.59 -13.25
CA ASN A 9 -13.00 13.99 -12.94
C ASN A 9 -11.91 14.65 -13.83
N GLY A 10 -11.78 14.21 -15.07
CA GLY A 10 -10.75 14.70 -15.99
C GLY A 10 -9.31 14.46 -15.53
N GLY A 11 -9.08 13.52 -14.62
CA GLY A 11 -7.77 13.24 -14.02
C GLY A 11 -7.31 14.28 -13.00
N VAL A 12 -8.20 15.17 -12.54
CA VAL A 12 -7.89 16.16 -11.50
C VAL A 12 -7.93 15.49 -10.13
N PRO A 13 -7.01 15.81 -9.20
CA PRO A 13 -7.04 15.29 -7.84
C PRO A 13 -8.38 15.56 -7.14
N VAL A 14 -8.94 14.55 -6.48
CA VAL A 14 -10.20 14.63 -5.74
C VAL A 14 -10.00 14.96 -4.26
N ALA A 15 -8.80 14.77 -3.73
CA ALA A 15 -8.43 15.10 -2.37
C ALA A 15 -7.19 16.00 -2.34
N SER A 16 -7.13 16.88 -1.34
CA SER A 16 -5.97 17.72 -1.07
C SER A 16 -5.63 17.67 0.42
N ALA A 17 -4.33 17.76 0.74
CA ALA A 17 -3.84 17.84 2.10
C ALA A 17 -3.69 19.30 2.52
N SER A 18 -4.23 19.66 3.69
CA SER A 18 -4.03 20.97 4.31
C SER A 18 -3.12 20.91 5.55
N GLN A 19 -2.97 19.73 6.13
CA GLN A 19 -2.10 19.44 7.28
C GLN A 19 -0.71 18.97 6.83
N GLY A 20 0.19 18.75 7.77
CA GLY A 20 1.52 18.21 7.51
C GLY A 20 2.33 19.03 6.52
N THR A 21 2.88 18.37 5.50
CA THR A 21 3.63 19.04 4.42
C THR A 21 2.72 19.73 3.39
N GLY A 22 1.42 19.51 3.44
CA GLY A 22 0.46 19.95 2.42
C GLY A 22 0.57 19.20 1.09
N HIS A 23 1.27 18.07 1.07
CA HIS A 23 1.47 17.22 -0.10
C HIS A 23 1.24 15.75 0.26
N SER A 24 0.62 15.00 -0.63
CA SER A 24 0.37 13.58 -0.44
C SER A 24 0.80 12.77 -1.65
N ARG A 25 1.18 11.51 -1.41
CA ARG A 25 1.46 10.51 -2.43
C ARG A 25 1.11 9.11 -1.94
N ASP A 26 1.21 8.12 -2.80
CA ASP A 26 0.97 6.72 -2.50
C ASP A 26 -0.40 6.51 -1.82
N PRO A 27 -1.52 6.93 -2.43
CA PRO A 27 -2.84 6.83 -1.81
C PRO A 27 -3.33 5.38 -1.82
N TYR A 28 -3.94 4.98 -0.71
CA TYR A 28 -4.69 3.75 -0.59
C TYR A 28 -6.10 4.03 -0.10
N ILE A 29 -7.11 3.51 -0.80
CA ILE A 29 -8.51 3.64 -0.46
C ILE A 29 -9.05 2.28 -0.03
N MET A 30 -9.85 2.26 1.03
CA MET A 30 -10.59 1.07 1.45
C MET A 30 -12.07 1.36 1.65
N LYS A 31 -12.90 0.35 1.42
CA LYS A 31 -14.31 0.38 1.82
C LYS A 31 -14.41 0.13 3.32
N ALA A 32 -15.17 0.96 4.00
CA ALA A 32 -15.36 0.86 5.44
C ALA A 32 -16.29 -0.30 5.83
N GLN A 33 -16.24 -0.69 7.11
CA GLN A 33 -17.20 -1.61 7.69
C GLN A 33 -18.57 -0.94 7.86
N ASP A 34 -19.62 -1.73 7.84
CA ASP A 34 -20.99 -1.24 8.05
C ASP A 34 -21.11 -0.49 9.38
N GLY A 35 -21.76 0.66 9.32
CA GLY A 35 -21.94 1.53 10.48
C GLY A 35 -20.78 2.49 10.78
N ALA A 36 -19.73 2.50 9.96
CA ALA A 36 -18.70 3.52 10.04
C ALA A 36 -19.24 4.90 9.64
N GLU A 37 -18.56 5.99 10.07
CA GLU A 37 -18.95 7.38 9.76
C GLU A 37 -18.90 7.66 8.25
N TYR A 38 -17.90 7.12 7.56
CA TYR A 38 -17.74 7.22 6.10
C TYR A 38 -17.82 5.84 5.45
N LYS A 39 -18.27 5.81 4.19
CA LYS A 39 -18.27 4.59 3.37
C LYS A 39 -16.87 4.16 2.92
N TYR A 40 -15.98 5.14 2.77
CA TYR A 40 -14.61 4.96 2.32
C TYR A 40 -13.65 5.73 3.19
N TYR A 41 -12.48 5.15 3.41
CA TYR A 41 -11.35 5.85 4.00
C TYR A 41 -10.16 5.80 3.04
N MET A 42 -9.36 6.86 3.05
CA MET A 42 -8.11 6.94 2.32
C MET A 42 -6.97 7.26 3.28
N VAL A 43 -5.85 6.61 3.07
CA VAL A 43 -4.57 6.92 3.72
C VAL A 43 -3.53 7.23 2.65
N ALA A 44 -2.59 8.13 2.92
CA ALA A 44 -1.52 8.45 2.00
C ALA A 44 -0.25 8.91 2.74
N THR A 45 0.88 8.79 2.08
CA THR A 45 2.16 9.32 2.55
C THR A 45 2.12 10.85 2.60
N ASP A 46 2.44 11.46 3.77
CA ASP A 46 2.63 12.91 3.89
C ASP A 46 4.06 13.26 3.45
N ALA A 47 4.29 13.52 2.17
CA ALA A 47 5.62 13.82 1.67
C ALA A 47 5.64 14.86 0.55
N ASN A 48 6.45 15.90 0.77
CA ASN A 48 6.80 16.87 -0.25
C ASN A 48 8.11 16.46 -0.93
N THR A 49 8.03 15.81 -2.08
CA THR A 49 9.19 15.28 -2.80
C THR A 49 10.14 16.37 -3.34
N THR A 50 9.70 17.62 -3.42
CA THR A 50 10.58 18.74 -3.82
C THR A 50 11.55 19.14 -2.71
N LYS A 51 11.29 18.70 -1.46
CA LYS A 51 12.12 18.98 -0.26
C LYS A 51 12.90 17.77 0.23
N ASN A 52 13.04 16.71 -0.54
CA ASN A 52 13.49 15.37 -0.21
C ASN A 52 12.34 14.44 0.21
N TYR A 53 12.61 13.14 0.33
CA TYR A 53 11.63 12.12 0.67
C TYR A 53 11.47 11.90 2.19
N ASN A 54 12.06 12.77 3.02
CA ASN A 54 11.90 12.66 4.46
C ASN A 54 10.50 13.08 4.88
N ASN A 55 9.85 12.24 5.67
CA ASN A 55 8.56 12.51 6.26
C ASN A 55 8.38 11.75 7.57
N THR A 56 7.41 12.17 8.38
CA THR A 56 7.18 11.58 9.70
C THR A 56 5.77 11.06 9.88
N GLY A 57 4.88 11.37 8.94
CA GLY A 57 3.46 11.09 9.10
C GLY A 57 2.75 10.66 7.83
N LEU A 58 1.47 10.45 8.00
CA LEU A 58 0.51 10.07 6.98
C LEU A 58 -0.61 11.10 6.94
N HIS A 59 -1.34 11.13 5.84
CA HIS A 59 -2.63 11.80 5.76
C HIS A 59 -3.76 10.79 5.76
N THR A 60 -4.92 11.18 6.31
CA THR A 60 -6.13 10.36 6.28
C THR A 60 -7.34 11.19 5.87
N TRP A 61 -8.26 10.58 5.11
CA TRP A 61 -9.52 11.18 4.67
C TRP A 61 -10.66 10.18 4.79
N GLY A 62 -11.88 10.72 4.85
CA GLY A 62 -13.12 9.98 4.74
C GLY A 62 -13.98 10.50 3.60
N SER A 63 -14.76 9.62 2.95
CA SER A 63 -15.67 9.96 1.87
C SER A 63 -16.92 9.07 1.89
N ASN A 64 -18.04 9.59 1.40
CA ASN A 64 -19.26 8.82 1.19
C ASN A 64 -19.60 8.59 -0.28
N ASP A 65 -18.85 9.20 -1.20
CA ASP A 65 -19.14 9.22 -2.64
C ASP A 65 -17.91 9.05 -3.56
N LEU A 66 -16.69 8.91 -2.98
CA LEU A 66 -15.40 8.86 -3.67
C LEU A 66 -15.01 10.15 -4.43
N ILE A 67 -15.82 11.19 -4.33
CA ILE A 67 -15.63 12.48 -5.02
C ILE A 67 -15.26 13.57 -4.00
N THR A 68 -16.03 13.64 -2.90
CA THR A 68 -15.82 14.61 -1.83
C THR A 68 -15.07 13.92 -0.68
N TRP A 69 -13.92 14.45 -0.29
CA TRP A 69 -13.08 13.91 0.75
C TRP A 69 -12.85 14.89 1.88
N ASP A 70 -13.23 14.50 3.09
CA ASP A 70 -12.96 15.24 4.32
C ASP A 70 -11.61 14.82 4.88
N GLU A 71 -10.67 15.76 5.02
CA GLU A 71 -9.39 15.49 5.68
C GLU A 71 -9.60 15.25 7.17
N LEU A 72 -9.17 14.10 7.70
CA LEU A 72 -9.43 13.67 9.07
C LEU A 72 -8.27 13.94 10.01
N ALA A 73 -7.06 13.52 9.64
CA ALA A 73 -5.88 13.63 10.50
C ALA A 73 -4.57 13.57 9.70
N ASN A 74 -3.49 13.99 10.39
CA ASN A 74 -2.11 13.81 9.96
C ASN A 74 -1.31 13.12 11.09
N PRO A 75 -1.52 11.80 11.34
CA PRO A 75 -0.83 11.09 12.41
C PRO A 75 0.67 10.98 12.14
N GLN A 76 1.47 11.14 13.19
CA GLN A 76 2.93 11.10 13.14
C GLN A 76 3.45 9.78 13.72
N PHE A 77 4.23 9.02 12.95
CA PHE A 77 4.74 7.71 13.34
C PHE A 77 6.26 7.60 13.34
N ALA A 78 6.97 8.53 12.71
CA ALA A 78 8.42 8.62 12.77
C ALA A 78 8.83 9.88 13.55
N THR A 79 10.01 9.84 14.15
CA THR A 79 10.58 11.02 14.82
C THR A 79 11.34 11.85 13.79
N ASP A 80 11.06 13.15 13.74
CA ASP A 80 11.85 14.07 12.90
C ASP A 80 13.26 14.22 13.47
N LYS A 81 14.25 13.83 12.68
CA LYS A 81 15.68 13.88 13.03
C LYS A 81 16.43 14.98 12.30
N GLY A 82 15.71 15.85 11.61
CA GLY A 82 16.31 16.97 10.90
C GLY A 82 17.25 16.55 9.76
N GLY A 83 16.82 15.62 8.93
CA GLY A 83 17.62 15.12 7.80
C GLY A 83 17.97 16.21 6.79
N GLY A 84 19.25 16.29 6.42
CA GLY A 84 19.73 17.14 5.34
C GLY A 84 19.29 16.61 3.96
N SER A 85 19.40 17.46 2.95
CA SER A 85 18.76 17.32 1.63
C SER A 85 19.14 16.11 0.76
N LYS A 86 19.98 15.19 1.20
CA LYS A 86 20.45 14.05 0.38
C LYS A 86 20.35 12.67 1.03
N THR A 87 19.97 12.60 2.29
CA THR A 87 19.86 11.31 3.00
C THR A 87 18.47 11.20 3.59
N ILE A 88 17.77 10.15 3.24
CA ILE A 88 16.48 9.82 3.87
C ILE A 88 16.79 9.29 5.26
N THR A 89 16.49 10.06 6.30
CA THR A 89 16.67 9.69 7.71
C THR A 89 15.36 9.33 8.40
N ASN A 90 14.26 9.89 7.89
CA ASN A 90 12.91 9.67 8.41
C ASN A 90 12.04 9.19 7.26
N MET A 91 11.22 8.19 7.51
CA MET A 91 10.25 7.72 6.55
C MET A 91 9.00 7.20 7.25
N CYS A 92 7.86 7.47 6.64
CA CYS A 92 6.57 6.86 6.94
C CYS A 92 5.85 6.77 5.58
N TRP A 93 6.07 5.67 4.85
CA TRP A 93 5.76 5.58 3.44
C TRP A 93 4.74 4.52 3.10
N ALA A 94 4.03 4.77 1.99
CA ALA A 94 3.12 3.86 1.34
C ALA A 94 2.20 3.14 2.34
N PRO A 95 1.33 3.90 3.05
CA PRO A 95 0.38 3.30 3.97
C PRO A 95 -0.73 2.59 3.22
N GLU A 96 -1.14 1.47 3.79
CA GLU A 96 -2.37 0.80 3.42
C GLU A 96 -3.19 0.45 4.67
N ALA A 97 -4.41 -0.05 4.47
CA ALA A 97 -5.29 -0.38 5.57
C ALA A 97 -6.12 -1.63 5.29
N ILE A 98 -6.32 -2.44 6.32
CA ILE A 98 -7.17 -3.63 6.27
C ILE A 98 -7.99 -3.74 7.56
N TRP A 99 -9.22 -4.26 7.45
CA TRP A 99 -9.99 -4.60 8.64
C TRP A 99 -9.41 -5.81 9.35
N ASP A 100 -9.15 -5.69 10.65
CA ASP A 100 -8.77 -6.81 11.50
C ASP A 100 -10.01 -7.30 12.27
N PRO A 101 -10.58 -8.46 11.90
CA PRO A 101 -11.78 -8.97 12.55
C PRO A 101 -11.54 -9.45 13.98
N VAL A 102 -10.29 -9.72 14.36
CA VAL A 102 -9.93 -10.13 15.73
C VAL A 102 -9.83 -8.93 16.64
N ALA A 103 -9.22 -7.84 16.17
CA ALA A 103 -9.12 -6.59 16.92
C ALA A 103 -10.40 -5.75 16.86
N GLY A 104 -11.29 -5.99 15.89
CA GLY A 104 -12.46 -5.15 15.62
C GLY A 104 -12.09 -3.71 15.28
N LYS A 105 -11.00 -3.53 14.53
CA LYS A 105 -10.43 -2.22 14.15
C LYS A 105 -9.78 -2.27 12.78
N TYR A 106 -9.57 -1.12 12.19
CA TYR A 106 -8.72 -1.00 11.01
C TYR A 106 -7.25 -1.05 11.43
N MET A 107 -6.48 -1.92 10.78
CA MET A 107 -5.04 -1.97 10.86
C MET A 107 -4.47 -1.15 9.71
N VAL A 108 -3.88 0.00 10.02
CA VAL A 108 -3.11 0.81 9.05
C VAL A 108 -1.66 0.39 9.17
N TYR A 109 -1.06 -0.04 8.07
CA TYR A 109 0.32 -0.50 8.02
C TYR A 109 1.12 0.30 6.98
N PHE A 110 2.40 0.47 7.24
CA PHE A 110 3.27 1.37 6.48
C PHE A 110 4.74 1.02 6.69
N ALA A 111 5.58 1.44 5.75
CA ALA A 111 7.01 1.31 5.91
C ALA A 111 7.58 2.46 6.75
N THR A 112 8.35 2.14 7.79
CA THR A 112 9.12 3.13 8.56
C THR A 112 10.42 2.51 9.07
N ASN A 113 11.37 3.36 9.46
CA ASN A 113 12.63 2.95 10.06
C ASN A 113 12.69 3.38 11.52
N GLU A 114 13.56 2.73 12.30
CA GLU A 114 13.91 3.20 13.61
C GLU A 114 15.03 4.25 13.59
N ALA A 115 15.11 4.95 14.68
CA ALA A 115 15.73 6.25 14.81
C ALA A 115 17.16 6.45 14.29
N ASP A 116 18.00 5.44 14.10
CA ASP A 116 19.44 5.62 13.89
C ASP A 116 20.02 4.92 12.65
N SER A 117 19.18 4.40 11.78
CA SER A 117 19.65 3.65 10.63
C SER A 117 19.46 4.43 9.33
N ALA A 118 20.33 4.20 8.33
CA ALA A 118 20.13 4.67 6.98
C ALA A 118 18.77 4.18 6.46
N ALA A 119 17.97 5.11 6.02
CA ALA A 119 16.52 5.03 6.01
C ALA A 119 15.89 3.79 5.40
N ASN A 120 16.04 3.61 4.10
CA ASN A 120 15.26 2.65 3.35
C ASN A 120 15.81 1.21 3.40
N GLU A 121 17.13 1.03 3.57
CA GLU A 121 17.73 -0.31 3.67
C GLU A 121 17.44 -1.03 5.00
N SER A 122 16.96 -0.28 6.00
CA SER A 122 16.57 -0.80 7.32
C SER A 122 15.09 -0.62 7.62
N ALA A 123 14.30 -0.20 6.64
CA ALA A 123 12.87 -0.06 6.78
C ALA A 123 12.21 -1.41 7.08
N LYS A 124 11.20 -1.38 7.94
CA LYS A 124 10.33 -2.50 8.30
C LYS A 124 8.89 -2.11 8.04
N ILE A 125 8.02 -3.08 7.94
CA ILE A 125 6.58 -2.80 7.95
C ILE A 125 6.12 -2.72 9.40
N TYR A 126 5.52 -1.61 9.74
CA TYR A 126 4.85 -1.36 11.02
C TYR A 126 3.35 -1.26 10.81
N TYR A 127 2.59 -1.36 11.89
CA TYR A 127 1.16 -1.11 11.90
C TYR A 127 0.71 -0.35 13.13
N SER A 128 -0.42 0.31 13.01
CA SER A 128 -1.16 0.95 14.08
C SER A 128 -2.65 0.67 13.89
N TYR A 129 -3.40 0.59 14.97
CA TYR A 129 -4.85 0.44 14.91
C TYR A 129 -5.56 1.77 15.02
N THR A 130 -6.67 1.87 14.30
CA THR A 130 -7.62 2.97 14.39
C THR A 130 -9.06 2.45 14.28
N ALA A 131 -10.00 3.18 14.86
CA ALA A 131 -11.44 2.93 14.66
C ALA A 131 -12.08 3.97 13.73
N ASP A 132 -11.44 5.11 13.54
CA ASP A 132 -12.03 6.33 12.98
C ASP A 132 -11.11 7.10 12.01
N PHE A 133 -9.90 6.60 11.76
CA PHE A 133 -8.85 7.26 10.98
C PHE A 133 -8.47 8.67 11.48
N ARG A 134 -8.84 9.00 12.73
CA ARG A 134 -8.43 10.23 13.44
C ARG A 134 -7.47 9.94 14.57
N THR A 135 -7.72 8.87 15.30
CA THR A 135 -6.91 8.46 16.45
C THR A 135 -6.25 7.13 16.22
N PHE A 136 -5.00 7.00 16.59
CA PHE A 136 -4.16 5.84 16.30
C PHE A 136 -3.47 5.32 17.56
N THR A 137 -3.29 4.01 17.64
CA THR A 137 -2.45 3.40 18.68
C THR A 137 -0.97 3.63 18.40
N GLU A 138 -0.11 3.36 19.38
CA GLU A 138 1.32 3.26 19.12
C GLU A 138 1.61 2.21 18.05
N LYS A 139 2.58 2.50 17.17
CA LYS A 139 3.01 1.60 16.12
C LYS A 139 3.70 0.36 16.67
N LYS A 140 3.52 -0.77 16.02
CA LYS A 140 4.20 -2.04 16.31
C LYS A 140 4.81 -2.60 15.04
N VAL A 141 5.91 -3.35 15.17
CA VAL A 141 6.48 -4.07 14.03
C VAL A 141 5.51 -5.15 13.57
N LEU A 142 5.22 -5.16 12.27
CA LEU A 142 4.46 -6.21 11.60
C LEU A 142 5.39 -7.23 10.93
N PHE A 143 6.38 -6.73 10.18
CA PHE A 143 7.27 -7.58 9.40
C PHE A 143 8.68 -7.01 9.34
N ASP A 144 9.65 -7.85 9.70
CA ASP A 144 11.10 -7.56 9.70
C ASP A 144 11.86 -8.79 9.17
N PRO A 145 12.12 -8.87 7.86
CA PRO A 145 12.84 -10.01 7.29
C PRO A 145 14.37 -9.90 7.39
N GLY A 146 14.89 -8.89 8.11
CA GLY A 146 16.33 -8.64 8.24
C GLY A 146 16.95 -7.84 7.08
N TYR A 147 16.12 -7.29 6.20
CA TYR A 147 16.50 -6.35 5.13
C TYR A 147 15.39 -5.33 4.91
N GLY A 148 15.71 -4.21 4.27
CA GLY A 148 14.74 -3.14 4.04
C GLY A 148 13.55 -3.58 3.20
N VAL A 149 12.34 -3.26 3.67
CA VAL A 149 11.06 -3.56 3.01
C VAL A 149 10.15 -2.35 3.03
N ILE A 150 9.48 -2.10 1.92
CA ILE A 150 8.48 -1.04 1.75
C ILE A 150 7.29 -1.55 0.93
N ASP A 151 6.26 -0.74 0.79
CA ASP A 151 5.12 -0.95 -0.11
C ASP A 151 4.46 -2.31 0.12
N ALA A 152 4.05 -2.61 1.33
CA ALA A 152 3.35 -3.85 1.63
C ALA A 152 1.87 -3.73 1.23
N ASP A 153 1.34 -4.75 0.57
CA ASP A 153 -0.08 -5.01 0.37
C ASP A 153 -0.47 -6.32 1.06
N ILE A 154 -1.54 -6.30 1.84
CA ILE A 154 -2.03 -7.46 2.61
C ILE A 154 -3.43 -7.82 2.17
N THR A 155 -3.58 -9.03 1.66
CA THR A 155 -4.86 -9.54 1.15
C THR A 155 -5.24 -10.87 1.82
N PRO A 156 -6.52 -11.08 2.20
CA PRO A 156 -6.99 -12.38 2.67
C PRO A 156 -6.73 -13.49 1.64
N TYR A 157 -6.14 -14.60 2.09
CA TYR A 157 -5.84 -15.75 1.25
C TYR A 157 -5.93 -17.06 2.03
N GLY A 158 -6.71 -18.01 1.54
CA GLY A 158 -6.90 -19.30 2.19
C GLY A 158 -7.47 -19.15 3.62
N ASN A 159 -6.74 -19.69 4.60
CA ASN A 159 -7.07 -19.56 6.03
C ASN A 159 -6.21 -18.49 6.75
N GLY A 160 -5.74 -17.53 6.00
CA GLY A 160 -4.89 -16.45 6.53
C GLY A 160 -4.76 -15.30 5.56
N TYR A 161 -3.51 -14.86 5.34
CA TYR A 161 -3.21 -13.69 4.51
C TYR A 161 -1.97 -13.94 3.65
N VAL A 162 -1.94 -13.33 2.49
CA VAL A 162 -0.74 -13.10 1.70
C VAL A 162 -0.32 -11.63 1.86
N MET A 163 0.97 -11.39 1.95
CA MET A 163 1.55 -10.05 1.89
C MET A 163 2.52 -9.99 0.71
N LEU A 164 2.27 -9.06 -0.20
CA LEU A 164 3.24 -8.66 -1.20
C LEU A 164 3.98 -7.42 -0.67
N TYR A 165 5.25 -7.25 -1.03
CA TYR A 165 6.06 -6.11 -0.61
C TYR A 165 7.25 -5.92 -1.53
N LYS A 166 7.83 -4.73 -1.57
CA LYS A 166 9.10 -4.45 -2.24
C LYS A 166 10.28 -4.69 -1.31
N LYS A 167 11.26 -5.47 -1.75
CA LYS A 167 12.57 -5.54 -1.11
C LYS A 167 13.39 -4.31 -1.51
N GLU A 168 13.68 -3.44 -0.55
CA GLU A 168 14.32 -2.14 -0.81
C GLU A 168 15.85 -2.18 -0.82
N ALA A 169 16.46 -3.37 -0.68
CA ALA A 169 17.91 -3.53 -0.72
C ALA A 169 18.51 -2.97 -2.04
N SER A 170 19.67 -2.33 -1.94
CA SER A 170 20.39 -1.76 -3.10
C SER A 170 21.06 -2.81 -3.97
N SER A 171 21.28 -4.04 -3.45
CA SER A 171 21.94 -5.13 -4.14
C SER A 171 21.50 -6.50 -3.64
N GLY A 172 21.95 -7.56 -4.32
CA GLY A 172 21.65 -8.94 -3.97
C GLY A 172 20.41 -9.50 -4.65
N THR A 173 20.12 -10.78 -4.39
CA THR A 173 19.01 -11.49 -5.04
C THR A 173 17.67 -10.78 -4.77
N GLY A 174 16.95 -10.46 -5.85
CA GLY A 174 15.64 -9.85 -5.80
C GLY A 174 15.61 -8.43 -5.21
N ALA A 175 16.75 -7.72 -5.20
CA ALA A 175 16.81 -6.31 -4.85
C ALA A 175 15.91 -5.48 -5.76
N LYS A 176 15.20 -4.51 -5.19
CA LYS A 176 14.23 -3.64 -5.91
C LYS A 176 13.12 -4.41 -6.64
N LYS A 177 12.78 -5.62 -6.19
CA LYS A 177 11.70 -6.45 -6.74
C LYS A 177 10.59 -6.66 -5.73
N VAL A 178 9.42 -7.02 -6.24
CA VAL A 178 8.28 -7.46 -5.43
C VAL A 178 8.51 -8.90 -4.96
N TRP A 179 8.26 -9.11 -3.68
CA TRP A 179 8.28 -10.39 -3.00
C TRP A 179 6.91 -10.68 -2.40
N TYR A 180 6.66 -11.92 -2.04
CA TYR A 180 5.48 -12.31 -1.29
C TYR A 180 5.79 -13.31 -0.19
N THR A 181 4.94 -13.31 0.82
CA THR A 181 4.96 -14.25 1.94
C THR A 181 3.54 -14.50 2.44
N PHE A 182 3.36 -15.57 3.17
CA PHE A 182 2.08 -15.96 3.74
C PHE A 182 2.11 -15.97 5.25
N LYS A 183 0.93 -15.83 5.85
CA LYS A 183 0.67 -16.20 7.25
C LYS A 183 -0.65 -16.93 7.35
N THR A 184 -0.78 -17.80 8.36
CA THR A 184 -2.06 -18.36 8.81
C THR A 184 -2.60 -17.56 9.99
N GLY A 185 -3.91 -17.62 10.22
CA GLY A 185 -4.57 -16.93 11.32
C GLY A 185 -5.72 -16.05 10.85
N LYS A 186 -6.48 -15.53 11.80
CA LYS A 186 -7.68 -14.71 11.55
C LYS A 186 -7.42 -13.23 11.56
N SER A 187 -6.29 -12.79 12.14
CA SER A 187 -5.85 -11.40 12.18
C SER A 187 -4.80 -11.14 11.11
N PRO A 188 -4.82 -10.01 10.40
CA PRO A 188 -3.71 -9.60 9.55
C PRO A 188 -2.47 -9.16 10.33
N SER A 189 -2.61 -8.89 11.65
CA SER A 189 -1.49 -8.57 12.54
C SER A 189 -0.78 -9.82 13.05
N ASN A 190 0.26 -9.65 13.86
CA ASN A 190 1.01 -10.75 14.49
C ASN A 190 0.34 -11.30 15.76
N SER A 191 -0.93 -11.01 16.01
CA SER A 191 -1.63 -11.45 17.23
C SER A 191 -1.91 -12.96 17.30
N ASP A 192 -1.99 -13.63 16.15
CA ASP A 192 -2.32 -15.06 16.04
C ASP A 192 -1.48 -15.82 15.01
N GLY A 193 -0.31 -15.30 14.67
CA GLY A 193 0.65 -15.86 13.71
C GLY A 193 1.48 -14.76 13.06
N GLU A 194 2.60 -15.12 12.47
CA GLU A 194 3.53 -14.20 11.82
C GLU A 194 3.66 -14.49 10.33
N TYR A 195 4.02 -13.49 9.54
CA TYR A 195 4.39 -13.67 8.14
C TYR A 195 5.72 -14.43 8.04
N ASP A 196 5.75 -15.45 7.19
CA ASP A 196 6.91 -16.35 7.07
C ASP A 196 8.02 -15.71 6.24
N ALA A 197 8.88 -14.94 6.91
CA ALA A 197 10.02 -14.28 6.26
C ALA A 197 11.05 -15.28 5.68
N ALA A 198 11.19 -16.45 6.29
CA ALA A 198 12.17 -17.45 5.88
C ALA A 198 11.82 -18.13 4.55
N ASN A 199 10.53 -18.25 4.25
CA ASN A 199 10.02 -18.82 3.01
C ASN A 199 9.45 -17.78 2.03
N ALA A 200 9.75 -16.50 2.24
CA ALA A 200 9.37 -15.45 1.30
C ALA A 200 9.99 -15.70 -0.09
N LYS A 201 9.22 -15.45 -1.15
CA LYS A 201 9.62 -15.70 -2.53
C LYS A 201 9.50 -14.43 -3.37
N ILE A 202 10.28 -14.36 -4.46
CA ILE A 202 10.13 -13.31 -5.47
C ILE A 202 8.83 -13.58 -6.24
N PHE A 203 8.04 -12.55 -6.46
CA PHE A 203 6.87 -12.62 -7.33
C PHE A 203 7.33 -12.50 -8.78
N GLU A 204 7.63 -13.63 -9.40
CA GLU A 204 8.26 -13.73 -10.72
C GLU A 204 7.38 -13.23 -11.89
N SER A 205 6.08 -12.96 -11.64
CA SER A 205 5.22 -12.35 -12.66
C SER A 205 5.69 -10.95 -13.01
N VAL A 206 6.33 -10.28 -12.06
CA VAL A 206 7.01 -9.01 -12.29
C VAL A 206 8.27 -9.29 -13.11
N SER A 207 8.46 -8.54 -14.20
CA SER A 207 9.58 -8.74 -15.11
C SER A 207 10.94 -8.58 -14.39
N ASN A 208 12.05 -8.77 -15.12
CA ASN A 208 13.40 -8.55 -14.58
C ASN A 208 13.71 -7.09 -14.21
N THR A 209 12.79 -6.16 -14.47
CA THR A 209 12.90 -4.75 -14.12
C THR A 209 12.63 -4.51 -12.63
N GLN A 210 12.97 -3.33 -12.16
CA GLN A 210 12.64 -2.88 -10.80
C GLN A 210 11.16 -2.58 -10.70
N ALA A 211 10.52 -3.01 -9.61
CA ALA A 211 9.09 -2.81 -9.38
C ALA A 211 8.79 -2.52 -7.92
N GLU A 212 7.74 -1.75 -7.69
CA GLU A 212 7.24 -1.35 -6.38
C GLU A 212 5.70 -1.29 -6.34
N GLY A 213 5.13 -0.85 -5.23
CA GLY A 213 3.70 -0.61 -5.08
C GLY A 213 2.82 -1.78 -5.52
N PRO A 214 3.06 -3.04 -5.08
CA PRO A 214 2.18 -4.12 -5.46
C PRO A 214 0.78 -3.88 -4.91
N GLN A 215 -0.24 -4.17 -5.72
CA GLN A 215 -1.64 -4.14 -5.31
C GLN A 215 -2.32 -5.42 -5.71
N VAL A 216 -2.92 -6.09 -4.73
CA VAL A 216 -3.65 -7.34 -4.92
C VAL A 216 -5.14 -7.10 -4.72
N PHE A 217 -5.94 -7.54 -5.66
CA PHE A 217 -7.39 -7.42 -5.56
C PHE A 217 -8.10 -8.67 -6.10
N PRO A 218 -9.18 -9.12 -5.44
CA PRO A 218 -9.93 -10.28 -5.90
C PRO A 218 -10.66 -9.97 -7.23
N ILE A 219 -10.65 -10.94 -8.14
CA ILE A 219 -11.42 -10.85 -9.37
C ILE A 219 -12.83 -11.40 -9.13
N SER A 220 -13.82 -10.54 -9.25
CA SER A 220 -15.21 -10.89 -8.99
C SER A 220 -15.68 -12.13 -9.78
N GLY A 221 -16.36 -13.04 -9.11
CA GLY A 221 -16.90 -14.28 -9.71
C GLY A 221 -15.85 -15.36 -9.98
N THR A 222 -14.61 -15.20 -9.52
CA THR A 222 -13.54 -16.19 -9.68
C THR A 222 -12.85 -16.45 -8.35
N SER A 223 -11.92 -17.44 -8.33
CA SER A 223 -10.98 -17.65 -7.23
C SER A 223 -9.60 -16.99 -7.49
N SER A 224 -9.52 -16.13 -8.49
CA SER A 224 -8.26 -15.49 -8.89
C SER A 224 -8.13 -14.09 -8.33
N TYR A 225 -6.89 -13.64 -8.26
CA TYR A 225 -6.51 -12.29 -7.88
C TYR A 225 -5.83 -11.59 -9.06
N GLY A 226 -6.11 -10.31 -9.20
CA GLY A 226 -5.30 -9.41 -10.00
C GLY A 226 -4.14 -8.89 -9.16
N VAL A 227 -2.97 -8.74 -9.76
CA VAL A 227 -1.79 -8.12 -9.14
C VAL A 227 -1.29 -7.03 -10.07
N LEU A 228 -1.31 -5.80 -9.57
CA LEU A 228 -0.77 -4.62 -10.23
C LEU A 228 0.56 -4.25 -9.56
N VAL A 229 1.55 -3.81 -10.33
CA VAL A 229 2.84 -3.33 -9.83
C VAL A 229 3.30 -2.11 -10.63
N ASP A 230 3.99 -1.18 -9.98
CA ASP A 230 4.61 -0.01 -10.61
C ASP A 230 6.04 -0.32 -11.06
N TYR A 231 6.33 -0.20 -12.35
CA TYR A 231 7.68 -0.31 -12.92
C TYR A 231 8.39 1.06 -12.87
N PHE A 232 8.68 1.53 -11.68
CA PHE A 232 9.17 2.89 -11.43
C PHE A 232 10.44 3.28 -12.19
N SER A 233 11.25 2.31 -12.63
CA SER A 233 12.45 2.57 -13.44
C SER A 233 12.16 2.68 -14.94
N ASP A 234 11.15 1.98 -15.44
CA ASP A 234 10.83 1.87 -16.86
C ASP A 234 9.54 2.64 -17.22
N GLY A 235 8.80 3.06 -16.21
CA GLY A 235 7.50 3.71 -16.32
C GLY A 235 6.35 2.75 -16.62
N GLY A 236 5.17 3.06 -16.08
CA GLY A 236 3.94 2.31 -16.26
C GLY A 236 3.75 1.17 -15.27
N PHE A 237 2.64 0.46 -15.43
CA PHE A 237 2.21 -0.63 -14.57
C PHE A 237 2.32 -1.98 -15.28
N GLY A 238 2.74 -3.00 -14.51
CA GLY A 238 2.59 -4.40 -14.86
C GLY A 238 1.34 -5.00 -14.23
N PHE A 239 0.65 -5.85 -14.97
CA PHE A 239 -0.56 -6.52 -14.51
C PHE A 239 -0.48 -8.02 -14.73
N SER A 240 -0.93 -8.81 -13.75
CA SER A 240 -1.01 -10.26 -13.86
C SER A 240 -2.19 -10.83 -13.08
N TYR A 241 -2.60 -12.05 -13.43
CA TYR A 241 -3.56 -12.85 -12.69
C TYR A 241 -2.88 -14.04 -12.04
N THR A 242 -3.33 -14.39 -10.84
CA THR A 242 -2.89 -15.56 -10.10
C THR A 242 -4.03 -16.13 -9.25
N SER A 243 -3.99 -17.41 -8.91
CA SER A 243 -4.87 -18.03 -7.92
C SER A 243 -4.12 -18.57 -6.71
N ASP A 244 -2.79 -18.62 -6.77
CA ASP A 244 -1.93 -19.24 -5.75
C ASP A 244 -0.66 -18.45 -5.44
N PHE A 245 -0.42 -17.33 -6.14
CA PHE A 245 0.78 -16.49 -6.11
C PHE A 245 2.07 -17.19 -6.59
N GLU A 246 2.00 -18.45 -6.96
CA GLU A 246 3.10 -19.22 -7.54
C GLU A 246 2.99 -19.34 -9.06
N SER A 247 1.75 -19.54 -9.54
CA SER A 247 1.41 -19.59 -10.98
C SER A 247 0.69 -18.31 -11.38
N TYR A 248 1.03 -17.72 -12.52
CA TYR A 248 0.46 -16.45 -12.95
C TYR A 248 0.39 -16.30 -14.47
N SER A 249 -0.56 -15.51 -14.93
CA SER A 249 -0.69 -15.09 -16.32
C SER A 249 -0.44 -13.59 -16.41
N LYS A 250 0.57 -13.18 -17.19
CA LYS A 250 0.88 -11.76 -17.43
C LYS A 250 -0.07 -11.18 -18.48
N ILE A 251 -0.44 -9.93 -18.26
CA ILE A 251 -1.14 -9.11 -19.24
C ILE A 251 -0.10 -8.21 -19.92
N SER A 252 -0.13 -8.15 -21.25
CA SER A 252 0.69 -7.17 -21.97
C SER A 252 0.30 -5.75 -21.55
N ALA A 253 1.30 -4.90 -21.32
CA ALA A 253 1.09 -3.49 -21.02
C ALA A 253 0.23 -2.78 -22.09
N ASP A 254 0.36 -3.20 -23.37
CA ASP A 254 -0.44 -2.68 -24.48
C ASP A 254 -1.93 -3.00 -24.37
N ASN A 255 -2.28 -4.03 -23.60
CA ASN A 255 -3.66 -4.46 -23.40
C ASN A 255 -4.28 -3.89 -22.10
N CYS A 256 -3.54 -3.08 -21.34
CA CYS A 256 -4.02 -2.47 -20.11
C CYS A 256 -4.02 -0.95 -20.26
N SER A 257 -5.20 -0.34 -20.32
CA SER A 257 -5.34 1.09 -20.60
C SER A 257 -4.86 2.00 -19.45
N ILE A 258 -4.57 1.45 -18.28
CA ILE A 258 -4.06 2.23 -17.14
C ILE A 258 -2.77 3.00 -17.51
N ASN A 259 -1.92 2.43 -18.33
CA ASN A 259 -0.66 3.06 -18.75
C ASN A 259 -0.87 4.33 -19.59
N HIS A 260 -2.02 4.49 -20.22
CA HIS A 260 -2.38 5.72 -20.94
C HIS A 260 -2.70 6.87 -19.99
N LEU A 261 -2.98 6.58 -18.71
CA LEU A 261 -3.27 7.58 -17.67
C LEU A 261 -2.00 8.08 -16.97
N ASN A 262 -0.83 7.50 -17.30
CA ASN A 262 0.46 7.80 -16.68
C ASN A 262 0.41 7.74 -15.13
N PRO A 263 -0.08 6.66 -14.56
CA PRO A 263 -0.23 6.52 -13.12
C PRO A 263 1.12 6.30 -12.45
N SER A 264 1.15 6.55 -11.14
CA SER A 264 2.26 6.20 -10.26
C SER A 264 1.66 5.82 -8.92
N HIS A 265 1.98 4.66 -8.41
CA HIS A 265 1.48 4.09 -7.17
C HIS A 265 -0.04 4.27 -6.99
N GLY A 266 -0.77 3.30 -6.51
CA GLY A 266 -2.22 3.39 -6.31
C GLY A 266 -2.82 2.09 -5.83
N CYS A 267 -4.14 2.06 -5.63
CA CYS A 267 -4.86 0.87 -5.22
C CYS A 267 -6.10 0.63 -6.08
N ILE A 268 -6.64 -0.58 -6.00
CA ILE A 268 -7.87 -0.98 -6.67
C ILE A 268 -8.87 -1.47 -5.62
N ILE A 269 -10.05 -0.90 -5.61
CA ILE A 269 -11.15 -1.33 -4.76
C ILE A 269 -12.37 -1.73 -5.60
N PRO A 270 -13.15 -2.75 -5.19
CA PRO A 270 -14.42 -3.05 -5.83
C PRO A 270 -15.48 -2.03 -5.45
N ILE A 271 -16.21 -1.52 -6.44
CA ILE A 271 -17.39 -0.70 -6.24
C ILE A 271 -18.58 -1.32 -6.98
N SER A 272 -19.81 -1.01 -6.54
CA SER A 272 -21.03 -1.42 -7.23
C SER A 272 -21.39 -0.45 -8.35
N ASP A 273 -22.25 -0.88 -9.28
CA ASP A 273 -22.79 -0.02 -10.33
C ASP A 273 -23.49 1.23 -9.74
N MET A 274 -24.18 1.07 -8.62
CA MET A 274 -24.82 2.21 -7.93
C MET A 274 -23.80 3.22 -7.37
N GLU A 275 -22.63 2.74 -6.93
CA GLU A 275 -21.53 3.61 -6.45
C GLU A 275 -20.80 4.29 -7.61
N TYR A 276 -20.83 3.69 -8.80
CA TYR A 276 -20.20 4.25 -9.99
C TYR A 276 -21.03 5.35 -10.68
N TYR A 277 -22.37 5.21 -10.69
CA TYR A 277 -23.27 6.13 -11.41
C TYR A 277 -23.92 7.22 -10.54
N ASN A 278 -23.67 7.25 -9.26
CA ASN A 278 -24.15 8.29 -8.33
C ASN A 278 -23.07 9.31 -7.99
#